data_e49c8f34b6bc16d260f1ba62085826d4
#
_entry.id   e49c8f34b6bc16d260f1ba62085826d4
#
_cell.length_a   1.000
_cell.length_b   1.000
_cell.length_c   1.000
_cell.angle_alpha   90.00
_cell.angle_beta   90.00
_cell.angle_gamma   90.00
#
_symmetry.space_group_name_H-M   'P 1'
#
loop_
_entity.id
_entity.type
_entity.pdbx_description
1 polymer ?
#
loop_
_entity_poly.entity_id
_entity_poly.type
_entity_poly.pdbx_seq_one_letter_code
_entity_poly.pdbx_strand_id
1 'polypeptide(L)'
;SAASDVYKRQGAWGELEVSSDEHLNLHMAATCLHYGQEAFEGLKAFRGKDGKVRIFRLEENAARLQSTCQGILMAELPTERFKEAILKVVKLNERFIPPYDTGASLYIRPLLIGTSAQVGVHPANEYMFVVFVTPVGPYFKGGFSTNPYVIIREYDRAAPHGTGIYKVGGNY
;
A
#
# COMPACT_ATOMS: atom_id res chain seq x y z
N SER A 1 -3.08 -10.97 10.11
CA SER A 1 -3.19 -9.73 10.92
C SER A 1 -2.85 -8.53 10.08
N ALA A 2 -3.54 -7.43 10.30
CA ALA A 2 -3.29 -6.12 9.70
C ALA A 2 -2.96 -5.11 10.79
N ALA A 3 -2.34 -3.99 10.45
CA ALA A 3 -2.26 -2.80 11.29
C ALA A 3 -2.97 -1.67 10.56
N SER A 4 -3.73 -0.88 11.29
CA SER A 4 -4.43 0.28 10.77
C SER A 4 -4.19 1.51 11.63
N ASP A 5 -4.26 2.66 11.02
CA ASP A 5 -4.17 3.96 11.65
C ASP A 5 -5.20 4.89 11.03
N VAL A 6 -5.88 5.68 11.84
CA VAL A 6 -6.94 6.58 11.38
C VAL A 6 -6.50 8.02 11.60
N TYR A 7 -6.47 8.78 10.50
CA TYR A 7 -6.29 10.23 10.52
C TYR A 7 -7.64 10.92 10.68
N LYS A 8 -7.78 11.75 11.70
CA LYS A 8 -8.99 12.54 11.94
C LYS A 8 -8.78 14.03 11.64
N ARG A 9 -9.88 14.74 11.44
CA ARG A 9 -10.00 16.17 11.13
C ARG A 9 -9.04 17.14 11.86
N GLN A 10 -8.39 16.70 12.92
CA GLN A 10 -7.50 17.53 13.74
C GLN A 10 -6.05 17.60 13.26
N GLY A 11 -5.74 17.04 12.09
CA GLY A 11 -4.39 17.10 11.51
C GLY A 11 -3.39 16.13 12.13
N ALA A 12 -3.84 15.09 12.82
CA ALA A 12 -2.98 14.11 13.47
C ALA A 12 -3.40 12.67 13.13
N TRP A 13 -2.40 11.79 13.01
CA TRP A 13 -2.60 10.35 12.94
C TRP A 13 -2.86 9.77 14.33
N GLY A 14 -3.75 8.79 14.41
CA GLY A 14 -4.12 8.11 15.64
C GLY A 14 -3.08 7.09 16.11
N GLU A 15 -3.50 6.18 16.99
CA GLU A 15 -2.69 5.05 17.42
C GLU A 15 -2.82 3.88 16.43
N LEU A 16 -1.74 3.10 16.28
CA LEU A 16 -1.74 1.91 15.43
C LEU A 16 -2.54 0.78 16.11
N GLU A 17 -3.64 0.43 15.50
CA GLU A 17 -4.46 -0.71 15.90
C GLU A 17 -4.08 -1.98 15.13
N VAL A 18 -4.13 -3.12 15.81
CA VAL A 18 -3.92 -4.44 15.19
C VAL A 18 -5.25 -5.16 15.12
N SER A 19 -5.62 -5.61 13.92
CA SER A 19 -6.86 -6.35 13.69
C SER A 19 -6.59 -7.69 13.03
N SER A 20 -7.41 -8.68 13.34
CA SER A 20 -7.53 -9.93 12.60
C SER A 20 -8.77 -9.95 11.68
N ASP A 21 -9.55 -8.88 11.68
CA ASP A 21 -10.69 -8.73 10.77
C ASP A 21 -10.18 -8.53 9.33
N GLU A 22 -10.81 -9.21 8.39
CA GLU A 22 -10.53 -9.13 6.95
C GLU A 22 -11.36 -8.04 6.27
N HIS A 23 -12.22 -7.34 7.01
CA HIS A 23 -13.14 -6.33 6.50
C HIS A 23 -12.82 -4.95 7.06
N LEU A 24 -13.08 -3.94 6.24
CA LEU A 24 -13.05 -2.54 6.65
C LEU A 24 -14.49 -2.02 6.73
N ASN A 25 -14.83 -1.38 7.84
CA ASN A 25 -16.12 -0.69 7.98
C ASN A 25 -15.98 0.73 7.43
N LEU A 26 -16.59 0.97 6.27
CA LEU A 26 -16.57 2.26 5.59
C LEU A 26 -17.98 2.82 5.43
N HIS A 27 -18.12 4.12 5.59
CA HIS A 27 -19.37 4.79 5.23
C HIS A 27 -19.62 4.68 3.72
N MET A 28 -20.87 4.48 3.28
CA MET A 28 -21.21 4.34 1.85
C MET A 28 -20.79 5.54 0.97
N ALA A 29 -20.68 6.72 1.56
CA ALA A 29 -20.20 7.94 0.88
C ALA A 29 -18.69 8.19 1.07
N ALA A 30 -17.90 7.20 1.50
CA ALA A 30 -16.45 7.37 1.61
C ALA A 30 -15.84 7.79 0.28
N THR A 31 -14.96 8.79 0.28
CA THR A 31 -14.40 9.38 -0.95
C THR A 31 -13.62 8.39 -1.80
N CYS A 32 -13.00 7.39 -1.19
CA CYS A 32 -12.30 6.33 -1.92
C CYS A 32 -13.24 5.49 -2.80
N LEU A 33 -14.50 5.30 -2.40
CA LEU A 33 -15.48 4.50 -3.13
C LEU A 33 -16.04 5.21 -4.37
N HIS A 34 -16.12 6.55 -4.35
CA HIS A 34 -16.75 7.34 -5.40
C HIS A 34 -15.76 8.06 -6.30
N TYR A 35 -14.63 8.48 -5.77
CA TYR A 35 -13.66 9.32 -6.49
C TYR A 35 -12.28 8.68 -6.60
N GLY A 36 -12.10 7.41 -6.15
CA GLY A 36 -10.82 6.72 -6.18
C GLY A 36 -9.74 7.44 -5.38
N GLN A 37 -10.12 8.14 -4.30
CA GLN A 37 -9.17 8.86 -3.45
C GLN A 37 -8.38 7.86 -2.58
N GLU A 38 -7.38 7.26 -3.19
CA GLU A 38 -6.54 6.22 -2.60
C GLU A 38 -5.10 6.29 -3.11
N ALA A 39 -4.17 5.87 -2.29
CA ALA A 39 -2.77 5.65 -2.64
C ALA A 39 -2.32 4.33 -2.02
N PHE A 40 -1.46 3.58 -2.71
CA PHE A 40 -0.98 2.31 -2.18
C PHE A 40 0.50 2.09 -2.44
N GLU A 41 1.08 1.17 -1.69
CA GLU A 41 2.44 0.71 -1.88
C GLU A 41 2.52 -0.81 -2.00
N GLY A 42 3.66 -1.30 -2.41
CA GLY A 42 3.92 -2.73 -2.47
C GLY A 42 5.36 -3.00 -2.10
N LEU A 43 5.55 -3.82 -1.05
CA LEU A 43 6.84 -4.26 -0.56
C LEU A 43 6.84 -5.76 -0.36
N LYS A 44 8.02 -6.31 -0.07
CA LYS A 44 8.16 -7.72 0.26
C LYS A 44 9.11 -7.89 1.44
N ALA A 45 8.75 -8.79 2.35
CA ALA A 45 9.66 -9.30 3.36
C ALA A 45 10.17 -10.69 2.94
N PHE A 46 11.48 -10.88 3.06
CA PHE A 46 12.18 -12.09 2.65
C PHE A 46 12.88 -12.71 3.85
N ARG A 47 12.91 -14.04 3.90
CA ARG A 47 13.77 -14.76 4.83
C ARG A 47 15.10 -15.01 4.15
N GLY A 48 16.18 -14.55 4.75
CA GLY A 48 17.54 -14.78 4.26
C GLY A 48 18.06 -16.17 4.60
N LYS A 49 19.18 -16.59 4.00
CA LYS A 49 19.91 -17.84 4.32
C LYS A 49 20.25 -17.96 5.81
N ASP A 50 20.50 -16.84 6.46
CA ASP A 50 20.82 -16.74 7.88
C ASP A 50 19.59 -16.73 8.80
N GLY A 51 18.40 -17.00 8.24
CA GLY A 51 17.12 -16.98 8.93
C GLY A 51 16.56 -15.59 9.22
N LYS A 52 17.32 -14.52 9.00
CA LYS A 52 16.87 -13.15 9.28
C LYS A 52 15.87 -12.65 8.26
N VAL A 53 14.88 -11.90 8.73
CA VAL A 53 13.89 -11.24 7.88
C VAL A 53 14.42 -9.89 7.41
N ARG A 54 14.25 -9.60 6.13
CA ARG A 54 14.67 -8.35 5.49
C ARG A 54 13.56 -7.77 4.63
N ILE A 55 13.46 -6.44 4.65
CA ILE A 55 12.60 -5.65 3.76
C ILE A 55 13.54 -4.75 2.95
N PHE A 56 13.34 -4.69 1.63
CA PHE A 56 14.19 -3.92 0.75
C PHE A 56 13.66 -2.51 0.58
N ARG A 57 14.49 -1.49 0.88
CA ARG A 57 14.26 -0.07 0.62
C ARG A 57 12.93 0.47 1.17
N LEU A 58 12.63 0.16 2.43
CA LEU A 58 11.39 0.56 3.11
C LEU A 58 11.16 2.07 3.09
N GLU A 59 12.21 2.85 3.29
CA GLU A 59 12.19 4.32 3.30
C GLU A 59 11.78 4.92 1.95
N GLU A 60 12.21 4.32 0.86
CA GLU A 60 11.86 4.78 -0.49
C GLU A 60 10.37 4.56 -0.80
N ASN A 61 9.78 3.49 -0.26
CA ASN A 61 8.34 3.28 -0.36
C ASN A 61 7.57 4.31 0.46
N ALA A 62 8.05 4.67 1.66
CA ALA A 62 7.47 5.74 2.46
C ALA A 62 7.53 7.09 1.74
N ALA A 63 8.69 7.45 1.18
CA ALA A 63 8.87 8.68 0.44
C ALA A 63 7.98 8.74 -0.81
N ARG A 64 7.82 7.62 -1.53
CA ARG A 64 6.92 7.56 -2.69
C ARG A 64 5.44 7.69 -2.29
N LEU A 65 5.02 7.09 -1.17
CA LEU A 65 3.66 7.30 -0.66
C LEU A 65 3.41 8.78 -0.35
N GLN A 66 4.37 9.46 0.30
CA GLN A 66 4.26 10.90 0.57
C GLN A 66 4.15 11.72 -0.72
N SER A 67 5.04 11.48 -1.69
CA SER A 67 4.98 12.14 -2.99
C SER A 67 3.65 11.90 -3.71
N THR A 68 3.08 10.69 -3.62
CA THR A 68 1.76 10.37 -4.14
C THR A 68 0.69 11.19 -3.42
N CYS A 69 0.71 11.22 -2.09
CA CYS A 69 -0.26 12.00 -1.29
C CYS A 69 -0.22 13.49 -1.63
N GLN A 70 0.96 14.07 -1.77
CA GLN A 70 1.12 15.47 -2.20
C GLN A 70 0.48 15.72 -3.57
N GLY A 71 0.72 14.82 -4.52
CA GLY A 71 0.24 14.97 -5.89
C GLY A 71 -1.28 14.85 -6.05
N ILE A 72 -1.95 14.11 -5.16
CA ILE A 72 -3.40 13.91 -5.20
C ILE A 72 -4.13 14.52 -3.99
N LEU A 73 -3.46 15.42 -3.27
CA LEU A 73 -4.00 16.20 -2.15
C LEU A 73 -4.60 15.35 -1.02
N MET A 74 -3.91 14.26 -0.66
CA MET A 74 -4.22 13.45 0.50
C MET A 74 -3.34 13.83 1.70
N ALA A 75 -3.78 13.47 2.91
CA ALA A 75 -2.94 13.62 4.10
C ALA A 75 -1.68 12.75 4.00
N GLU A 76 -0.53 13.36 4.26
CA GLU A 76 0.75 12.65 4.26
C GLU A 76 0.90 11.80 5.52
N LEU A 77 1.37 10.56 5.35
CA LEU A 77 1.76 9.71 6.47
C LEU A 77 3.24 9.93 6.78
N PRO A 78 3.61 10.26 8.04
CA PRO A 78 5.01 10.39 8.43
C PRO A 78 5.81 9.11 8.16
N THR A 79 7.05 9.23 7.69
CA THR A 79 7.92 8.09 7.38
C THR A 79 8.05 7.12 8.56
N GLU A 80 8.23 7.63 9.78
CA GLU A 80 8.38 6.77 10.95
C GLU A 80 7.09 6.01 11.27
N ARG A 81 5.92 6.61 11.07
CA ARG A 81 4.64 5.93 11.23
C ARG A 81 4.44 4.83 10.18
N PHE A 82 4.80 5.09 8.93
CA PHE A 82 4.81 4.06 7.87
C PHE A 82 5.70 2.88 8.25
N LYS A 83 6.94 3.15 8.69
CA LYS A 83 7.90 2.12 9.12
C LYS A 83 7.38 1.31 10.31
N GLU A 84 6.86 1.98 11.33
CA GLU A 84 6.29 1.36 12.53
C GLU A 84 5.19 0.36 12.17
N ALA A 85 4.23 0.76 11.32
CA ALA A 85 3.13 -0.09 10.89
C ALA A 85 3.64 -1.32 10.12
N ILE A 86 4.55 -1.13 9.17
CA ILE A 86 5.13 -2.22 8.37
C ILE A 86 5.88 -3.21 9.26
N LEU A 87 6.76 -2.72 10.12
CA LEU A 87 7.57 -3.59 10.99
C LEU A 87 6.69 -4.35 11.99
N LYS A 88 5.67 -3.69 12.55
CA LYS A 88 4.70 -4.32 13.46
C LYS A 88 3.95 -5.46 12.79
N VAL A 89 3.38 -5.22 11.59
CA VAL A 89 2.66 -6.26 10.84
C VAL A 89 3.55 -7.41 10.43
N VAL A 90 4.75 -7.13 9.92
CA VAL A 90 5.70 -8.18 9.53
C VAL A 90 6.12 -9.03 10.72
N LYS A 91 6.41 -8.41 11.87
CA LYS A 91 6.76 -9.13 13.11
C LYS A 91 5.63 -10.04 13.59
N LEU A 92 4.38 -9.55 13.59
CA LEU A 92 3.20 -10.33 13.99
C LEU A 92 2.92 -11.51 13.05
N ASN A 93 3.37 -11.42 11.81
CA ASN A 93 3.15 -12.42 10.77
C ASN A 93 4.43 -13.16 10.33
N GLU A 94 5.51 -13.06 11.10
CA GLU A 94 6.83 -13.63 10.74
C GLU A 94 6.77 -15.12 10.42
N ARG A 95 5.91 -15.89 11.09
CA ARG A 95 5.70 -17.33 10.85
C ARG A 95 5.19 -17.64 9.43
N PHE A 96 4.60 -16.67 8.74
CA PHE A 96 4.09 -16.83 7.38
C PHE A 96 5.08 -16.38 6.30
N ILE A 97 6.26 -15.90 6.69
CA ILE A 97 7.31 -15.55 5.73
C ILE A 97 7.90 -16.86 5.21
N PRO A 98 7.77 -17.14 3.89
CA PRO A 98 8.26 -18.40 3.32
C PRO A 98 9.75 -18.62 3.55
N PRO A 99 10.22 -19.90 3.57
CA PRO A 99 11.63 -20.23 3.64
C PRO A 99 12.45 -19.66 2.46
N TYR A 100 13.75 -19.46 2.67
CA TYR A 100 14.65 -18.81 1.71
C TYR A 100 14.69 -19.52 0.34
N ASP A 101 14.71 -20.86 0.34
CA ASP A 101 14.89 -21.70 -0.85
C ASP A 101 13.64 -21.81 -1.74
N THR A 102 12.50 -21.33 -1.28
CA THR A 102 11.23 -21.38 -2.03
C THR A 102 11.11 -20.32 -3.12
N GLY A 103 11.95 -19.28 -3.12
CA GLY A 103 11.81 -18.10 -3.97
C GLY A 103 10.56 -17.28 -3.70
N ALA A 104 9.78 -17.65 -2.68
CA ALA A 104 8.56 -16.95 -2.25
C ALA A 104 8.88 -15.86 -1.21
N SER A 105 7.90 -15.04 -0.90
CA SER A 105 8.03 -13.91 0.02
C SER A 105 6.72 -13.58 0.71
N LEU A 106 6.78 -12.80 1.77
CA LEU A 106 5.59 -12.16 2.34
C LEU A 106 5.38 -10.81 1.65
N TYR A 107 4.31 -10.71 0.86
CA TYR A 107 3.92 -9.44 0.23
C TYR A 107 3.27 -8.54 1.27
N ILE A 108 3.62 -7.27 1.24
CA ILE A 108 3.13 -6.24 2.15
C ILE A 108 2.38 -5.20 1.31
N ARG A 109 1.12 -4.95 1.66
CA ARG A 109 0.26 -3.96 0.99
C ARG A 109 -0.10 -2.82 1.95
N PRO A 110 0.65 -1.72 1.94
CA PRO A 110 0.18 -0.45 2.50
C PRO A 110 -0.89 0.17 1.60
N LEU A 111 -1.97 0.61 2.20
CA LEU A 111 -3.10 1.25 1.52
C LEU A 111 -3.51 2.47 2.33
N LEU A 112 -3.60 3.63 1.69
CA LEU A 112 -4.11 4.87 2.25
C LEU A 112 -5.36 5.28 1.49
N ILE A 113 -6.48 5.42 2.18
CA ILE A 113 -7.79 5.73 1.59
C ILE A 113 -8.44 6.93 2.27
N GLY A 114 -9.15 7.73 1.48
CA GLY A 114 -10.05 8.77 2.00
C GLY A 114 -11.36 8.14 2.51
N THR A 115 -11.70 8.38 3.76
CA THR A 115 -12.86 7.78 4.44
C THR A 115 -13.96 8.77 4.78
N SER A 116 -13.76 10.07 4.51
CA SER A 116 -14.80 11.09 4.75
C SER A 116 -16.13 10.73 4.11
N ALA A 117 -17.19 10.83 4.88
CA ALA A 117 -18.57 10.65 4.43
C ALA A 117 -19.04 11.91 3.71
N GLN A 118 -18.70 12.07 2.43
CA GLN A 118 -19.01 13.28 1.65
C GLN A 118 -19.32 12.96 0.20
N VAL A 119 -20.20 13.77 -0.39
CA VAL A 119 -20.46 13.81 -1.83
C VAL A 119 -19.93 15.13 -2.38
N GLY A 120 -19.14 15.06 -3.44
CA GLY A 120 -18.46 16.20 -4.04
C GLY A 120 -16.96 15.97 -4.17
N VAL A 121 -16.36 16.59 -5.19
CA VAL A 121 -14.94 16.41 -5.52
C VAL A 121 -14.10 17.42 -4.75
N HIS A 122 -13.63 17.02 -3.59
CA HIS A 122 -12.66 17.77 -2.78
C HIS A 122 -11.87 16.82 -1.88
N PRO A 123 -10.69 17.22 -1.37
CA PRO A 123 -9.89 16.38 -0.49
C PRO A 123 -10.69 15.91 0.73
N ALA A 124 -10.49 14.67 1.13
CA ALA A 124 -11.08 14.14 2.35
C ALA A 124 -10.53 14.86 3.60
N ASN A 125 -11.34 14.87 4.67
CA ASN A 125 -10.93 15.35 5.99
C ASN A 125 -10.53 14.20 6.92
N GLU A 126 -10.81 12.97 6.50
CA GLU A 126 -10.55 11.76 7.24
C GLU A 126 -9.94 10.71 6.31
N TYR A 127 -8.90 10.06 6.79
CA TYR A 127 -8.18 9.02 6.05
C TYR A 127 -7.95 7.82 6.93
N MET A 128 -7.83 6.66 6.32
CA MET A 128 -7.41 5.43 6.97
C MET A 128 -6.18 4.88 6.28
N PHE A 129 -5.13 4.60 7.06
CA PHE A 129 -3.96 3.88 6.60
C PHE A 129 -4.04 2.44 7.08
N VAL A 130 -3.97 1.50 6.16
CA VAL A 130 -4.07 0.05 6.43
C VAL A 130 -2.87 -0.66 5.86
N VAL A 131 -2.32 -1.60 6.60
CA VAL A 131 -1.28 -2.51 6.11
C VAL A 131 -1.73 -3.94 6.32
N PHE A 132 -1.78 -4.73 5.25
CA PHE A 132 -1.98 -6.17 5.35
C PHE A 132 -0.87 -6.94 4.62
N VAL A 133 -0.72 -8.21 4.92
CA VAL A 133 0.30 -9.08 4.36
C VAL A 133 -0.28 -10.39 3.85
N THR A 134 0.33 -10.93 2.80
CA THR A 134 -0.02 -12.25 2.26
C THR A 134 1.22 -12.96 1.72
N PRO A 135 1.41 -14.27 1.97
CA PRO A 135 2.45 -15.04 1.31
C PRO A 135 2.21 -15.08 -0.20
N VAL A 136 3.27 -14.89 -0.98
CA VAL A 136 3.21 -14.94 -2.45
C VAL A 136 4.36 -15.77 -2.97
N GLY A 137 4.08 -16.58 -4.00
CA GLY A 137 5.09 -17.30 -4.76
C GLY A 137 5.91 -16.38 -5.68
N PRO A 138 6.88 -16.95 -6.42
CA PRO A 138 7.59 -16.20 -7.45
C PRO A 138 6.61 -15.65 -8.48
N TYR A 139 6.84 -14.42 -8.93
CA TYR A 139 5.95 -13.75 -9.89
C TYR A 139 5.87 -14.51 -11.23
N PHE A 140 6.99 -15.01 -11.70
CA PHE A 140 7.06 -15.84 -12.90
C PHE A 140 7.25 -17.32 -12.52
N LYS A 141 6.27 -18.17 -12.84
CA LYS A 141 6.28 -19.60 -12.51
C LYS A 141 7.41 -20.38 -13.21
N GLY A 142 7.87 -19.90 -14.36
CA GLY A 142 8.95 -20.50 -15.16
C GLY A 142 10.36 -20.05 -14.75
N GLY A 143 10.54 -19.31 -13.65
CA GLY A 143 11.83 -18.74 -13.26
C GLY A 143 12.25 -17.58 -14.19
N PHE A 144 13.57 -17.47 -14.45
CA PHE A 144 14.10 -16.42 -15.33
C PHE A 144 13.84 -16.78 -16.80
N SER A 145 12.82 -16.17 -17.39
CA SER A 145 12.40 -16.39 -18.78
C SER A 145 11.99 -15.07 -19.44
N THR A 146 12.03 -15.06 -20.77
CA THR A 146 11.53 -13.92 -21.55
C THR A 146 10.02 -13.89 -21.54
N ASN A 147 9.44 -12.68 -21.51
CA ASN A 147 8.02 -12.47 -21.62
C ASN A 147 7.71 -11.67 -22.89
N PRO A 148 6.65 -12.02 -23.65
CA PRO A 148 6.21 -11.23 -24.77
C PRO A 148 5.63 -9.90 -24.31
N TYR A 149 5.93 -8.82 -25.03
CA TYR A 149 5.33 -7.50 -24.85
C TYR A 149 4.58 -7.10 -26.09
N VAL A 150 3.44 -6.45 -25.89
CA VAL A 150 2.65 -5.85 -26.97
C VAL A 150 2.68 -4.33 -26.77
N ILE A 151 3.06 -3.61 -27.82
CA ILE A 151 3.00 -2.16 -27.86
C ILE A 151 1.61 -1.77 -28.38
N ILE A 152 0.83 -1.13 -27.50
CA ILE A 152 -0.49 -0.60 -27.83
C ILE A 152 -0.33 0.91 -28.03
N ARG A 153 -0.73 1.43 -29.20
CA ARG A 153 -0.53 2.83 -29.57
C ARG A 153 -1.81 3.67 -29.45
N GLU A 154 -2.94 3.02 -29.36
CA GLU A 154 -4.27 3.64 -29.37
C GLU A 154 -4.79 3.97 -27.97
N TYR A 155 -4.13 3.47 -26.93
CA TYR A 155 -4.56 3.66 -25.54
C TYR A 155 -3.39 4.01 -24.65
N ASP A 156 -3.61 5.01 -23.81
CA ASP A 156 -2.67 5.38 -22.73
C ASP A 156 -3.18 4.82 -21.40
N ARG A 157 -2.29 4.17 -20.64
CA ARG A 157 -2.60 3.74 -19.27
C ARG A 157 -2.91 4.94 -18.36
N ALA A 158 -2.20 6.02 -18.55
CA ALA A 158 -2.39 7.27 -17.81
C ALA A 158 -2.30 8.45 -18.78
N ALA A 159 -3.18 9.44 -18.62
CA ALA A 159 -3.21 10.62 -19.47
C ALA A 159 -1.87 11.38 -19.44
N PRO A 160 -1.41 11.92 -20.58
CA PRO A 160 -0.31 12.86 -20.62
C PRO A 160 -0.55 14.01 -19.64
N HIS A 161 0.49 14.37 -18.86
CA HIS A 161 0.39 15.39 -17.79
C HIS A 161 -0.63 15.10 -16.68
N GLY A 162 -1.16 13.88 -16.62
CA GLY A 162 -2.09 13.42 -15.59
C GLY A 162 -1.38 12.81 -14.37
N THR A 163 -2.04 11.87 -13.73
CA THR A 163 -1.60 11.26 -12.46
C THR A 163 -0.65 10.06 -12.61
N GLY A 164 -0.11 9.82 -13.81
CA GLY A 164 0.68 8.61 -14.12
C GLY A 164 1.95 8.40 -13.30
N ILE A 165 2.52 9.47 -12.74
CA ILE A 165 3.69 9.41 -11.86
C ILE A 165 3.36 9.03 -10.41
N TYR A 166 2.09 9.07 -10.02
CA TYR A 166 1.63 8.76 -8.68
C TYR A 166 1.16 7.30 -8.58
N LYS A 167 1.35 6.70 -7.40
CA LYS A 167 0.96 5.31 -7.20
C LYS A 167 -0.48 5.20 -6.67
N VAL A 168 -1.43 5.34 -7.59
CA VAL A 168 -2.87 5.34 -7.35
C VAL A 168 -3.57 4.25 -8.16
N GLY A 169 -4.68 3.73 -7.66
CA GLY A 169 -5.43 2.64 -8.30
C GLY A 169 -5.91 2.97 -9.70
N GLY A 170 -6.30 4.22 -9.95
CA GLY A 170 -6.77 4.68 -11.26
C GLY A 170 -5.75 4.58 -12.40
N ASN A 171 -4.48 4.32 -12.12
CA ASN A 171 -3.43 4.12 -13.12
C ASN A 171 -3.26 2.65 -13.56
N TYR A 172 -4.11 1.71 -13.09
CA TYR A 172 -3.98 0.27 -13.34
C TYR A 172 -5.14 -0.32 -14.12
#